data_5853f3253dd35295dd3404234c145250
#
_entry.id   5853f3253dd35295dd3404234c145250
#
_cell.length_a   1.000
_cell.length_b   1.000
_cell.length_c   1.000
_cell.angle_alpha   90.00
_cell.angle_beta   90.00
_cell.angle_gamma   90.00
#
_symmetry.space_group_name_H-M   'P 1'
#
loop_
_entity.id
_entity.type
_entity.pdbx_description
1 polymer ?
#
loop_
_entity_poly.entity_id
_entity_poly.type
_entity_poly.pdbx_seq_one_letter_code
_entity_poly.pdbx_strand_id
1 'polypeptide(L)'
;MNDSIIKSTFLNQNDNFLSDIIRSDLDNNLKKESLKFRFPPEPNGFLHIGHAKSISINFGLGIKFGASVNLRFDDTNPQKEDIEFIESIKKDIKWLGFNYTSECYASDYFNQLYEWAIFLIKNNDAYVDDQSQEKISLQRGSPASSGKESPFRNRSVDENLSLFEKMKRGDFKPGDCVLRAKINMSSHNMHMRDPVMYRIINASHHRTGNKWKIYPTYDWTHGQSDFIESISHSFCTLEFEVHRELYDWFLNKIPNDDNSIIPKQREFARLNLSYTVMSKRKLAELVELNLVSGWDDPRMPTISGLRRRGIPPISIINFCDKVGVAKRENIIDYALLDYCARETLNKISKRVMVVLDPVELIIDNYPDGNEEILEAENNPEDESYGFRKVPFSKYLYIERDDFKEEANRKYFRLSIGKEVRLKNAYIIKANSVEKDSSGRIKRICCTYDPLSRSKSGSPESKRKVKGTIHWVSKRKAVNINVRVYGRLFKKELPDGDQSVDFKSYINPKSLLILDNVYAEPSIKKASNDDYFQSYKLTYLAPTRFHEAFVHYVAWVWFSSHRQH
;
A
#
# COMPACT_ATOMS: atom_id res chain seq x y z
N MET A 1 -6.12 4.34 -15.72
CA MET A 1 -5.79 2.94 -16.07
C MET A 1 -7.07 2.31 -16.62
N ASN A 2 -7.02 1.53 -17.69
CA ASN A 2 -8.23 0.99 -18.33
C ASN A 2 -8.92 -0.03 -17.42
N ASP A 3 -10.18 0.23 -17.04
CA ASP A 3 -11.06 -0.70 -16.30
C ASP A 3 -11.09 -2.11 -16.92
N SER A 4 -10.85 -2.21 -18.23
CA SER A 4 -10.76 -3.47 -18.97
C SER A 4 -9.56 -4.34 -18.54
N ILE A 5 -8.42 -3.75 -18.22
CA ILE A 5 -7.22 -4.51 -17.79
C ILE A 5 -7.46 -5.12 -16.41
N ILE A 6 -8.01 -4.34 -15.49
CA ILE A 6 -8.30 -4.82 -14.13
C ILE A 6 -9.35 -5.93 -14.18
N LYS A 7 -10.44 -5.73 -14.94
CA LYS A 7 -11.46 -6.77 -15.13
C LYS A 7 -10.87 -8.04 -15.71
N SER A 8 -10.04 -7.95 -16.77
CA SER A 8 -9.43 -9.14 -17.37
C SER A 8 -8.49 -9.86 -16.41
N THR A 9 -7.76 -9.12 -15.56
CA THR A 9 -6.88 -9.72 -14.54
C THR A 9 -7.67 -10.60 -13.58
N PHE A 10 -8.77 -10.09 -13.02
CA PHE A 10 -9.56 -10.85 -12.05
C PHE A 10 -10.41 -11.97 -12.68
N LEU A 11 -10.90 -11.79 -13.91
CA LEU A 11 -11.62 -12.87 -14.63
C LEU A 11 -10.71 -14.06 -14.93
N ASN A 12 -9.41 -13.82 -15.16
CA ASN A 12 -8.41 -14.84 -15.44
C ASN A 12 -7.64 -15.32 -14.19
N GLN A 13 -7.96 -14.78 -13.01
CA GLN A 13 -7.30 -15.15 -11.76
C GLN A 13 -7.63 -16.61 -11.40
N ASN A 14 -6.62 -17.33 -10.91
CA ASN A 14 -6.80 -18.69 -10.41
C ASN A 14 -7.83 -18.75 -9.28
N ASP A 15 -8.49 -19.89 -9.18
CA ASP A 15 -9.41 -20.15 -8.08
C ASP A 15 -8.67 -20.29 -6.75
N ASN A 16 -9.37 -19.98 -5.68
CA ASN A 16 -8.90 -20.13 -4.32
C ASN A 16 -10.07 -20.63 -3.45
N PHE A 17 -9.78 -21.01 -2.22
CA PHE A 17 -10.79 -21.61 -1.34
C PHE A 17 -12.02 -20.71 -1.08
N LEU A 18 -11.89 -19.36 -1.19
CA LEU A 18 -13.06 -18.46 -1.09
C LEU A 18 -13.92 -18.55 -2.34
N SER A 19 -13.30 -18.67 -3.54
CA SER A 19 -14.02 -18.92 -4.78
C SER A 19 -14.80 -20.24 -4.72
N ASP A 20 -14.19 -21.28 -4.13
CA ASP A 20 -14.80 -22.60 -4.00
C ASP A 20 -16.01 -22.57 -3.04
N ILE A 21 -15.89 -21.81 -1.93
CA ILE A 21 -17.01 -21.58 -1.00
C ILE A 21 -18.17 -20.88 -1.71
N ILE A 22 -17.91 -19.81 -2.48
CA ILE A 22 -18.96 -19.08 -3.22
C ILE A 22 -19.65 -20.02 -4.22
N ARG A 23 -18.89 -20.84 -4.97
CA ARG A 23 -19.47 -21.82 -5.91
C ARG A 23 -20.34 -22.83 -5.18
N SER A 24 -19.82 -23.40 -4.11
CA SER A 24 -20.59 -24.35 -3.29
C SER A 24 -21.90 -23.76 -2.77
N ASP A 25 -21.88 -22.50 -2.32
CA ASP A 25 -23.10 -21.85 -1.84
C ASP A 25 -24.07 -21.54 -3.00
N LEU A 26 -23.58 -21.22 -4.20
CA LEU A 26 -24.42 -21.09 -5.41
C LEU A 26 -25.05 -22.43 -5.83
N ASP A 27 -24.28 -23.52 -5.79
CA ASP A 27 -24.76 -24.86 -6.09
C ASP A 27 -25.81 -25.35 -5.05
N ASN A 28 -25.71 -24.82 -3.81
CA ASN A 28 -26.65 -25.06 -2.71
C ASN A 28 -27.80 -24.03 -2.64
N ASN A 29 -28.26 -23.53 -3.77
CA ASN A 29 -29.45 -22.68 -3.95
C ASN A 29 -29.29 -21.20 -3.51
N LEU A 30 -28.07 -20.69 -3.26
CA LEU A 30 -27.89 -19.26 -3.15
C LEU A 30 -28.08 -18.63 -4.54
N LYS A 31 -29.01 -17.68 -4.67
CA LYS A 31 -29.23 -16.99 -5.95
C LYS A 31 -28.04 -16.09 -6.28
N LYS A 32 -27.63 -16.07 -7.55
CA LYS A 32 -26.50 -15.27 -8.01
C LYS A 32 -26.71 -13.77 -7.74
N GLU A 33 -27.94 -13.30 -7.89
CA GLU A 33 -28.34 -11.92 -7.64
C GLU A 33 -28.22 -11.49 -6.17
N SER A 34 -28.17 -12.49 -5.28
CA SER A 34 -28.00 -12.30 -3.83
C SER A 34 -26.53 -12.21 -3.41
N LEU A 35 -25.58 -12.43 -4.35
CA LEU A 35 -24.17 -12.27 -4.03
C LEU A 35 -23.84 -10.80 -3.79
N LYS A 36 -23.44 -10.50 -2.56
CA LYS A 36 -22.99 -9.17 -2.15
C LYS A 36 -21.87 -9.29 -1.15
N PHE A 37 -20.82 -8.50 -1.36
CA PHE A 37 -19.65 -8.43 -0.49
C PHE A 37 -19.48 -7.00 0.02
N ARG A 38 -18.55 -6.79 0.94
CA ARG A 38 -18.22 -5.45 1.43
C ARG A 38 -16.74 -5.35 1.81
N PHE A 39 -16.20 -4.16 1.71
CA PHE A 39 -14.94 -3.75 2.31
C PHE A 39 -15.26 -2.76 3.45
N PRO A 40 -15.05 -3.12 4.74
CA PRO A 40 -15.49 -2.33 5.89
C PRO A 40 -14.32 -1.69 6.64
N PRO A 41 -13.61 -0.68 6.11
CA PRO A 41 -12.52 -0.05 6.83
C PRO A 41 -13.02 0.83 7.99
N GLU A 42 -12.33 0.80 9.14
CA GLU A 42 -12.42 1.87 10.12
C GLU A 42 -11.75 3.14 9.59
N PRO A 43 -12.41 4.33 9.63
CA PRO A 43 -11.83 5.59 9.17
C PRO A 43 -10.91 6.23 10.23
N ASN A 44 -9.90 5.49 10.70
CA ASN A 44 -8.97 5.85 11.77
C ASN A 44 -7.50 5.87 11.33
N GLY A 45 -7.25 5.98 10.04
CA GLY A 45 -5.92 6.05 9.44
C GLY A 45 -5.91 5.71 7.95
N PHE A 46 -4.78 5.96 7.31
CA PHE A 46 -4.58 5.65 5.89
C PHE A 46 -4.53 4.14 5.65
N LEU A 47 -5.00 3.72 4.47
CA LEU A 47 -4.90 2.32 4.06
C LEU A 47 -3.44 1.95 3.75
N HIS A 48 -3.06 0.73 4.12
CA HIS A 48 -1.75 0.15 3.81
C HIS A 48 -1.89 -1.07 2.88
N ILE A 49 -0.78 -1.61 2.44
CA ILE A 49 -0.76 -2.74 1.49
C ILE A 49 -1.54 -3.98 1.98
N GLY A 50 -1.68 -4.18 3.28
CA GLY A 50 -2.55 -5.23 3.85
C GLY A 50 -4.02 -5.00 3.50
N HIS A 51 -4.48 -3.74 3.53
CA HIS A 51 -5.83 -3.40 3.07
C HIS A 51 -5.98 -3.56 1.55
N ALA A 52 -4.91 -3.30 0.77
CA ALA A 52 -4.94 -3.55 -0.67
C ALA A 52 -5.22 -5.03 -0.99
N LYS A 53 -4.69 -5.97 -0.19
CA LYS A 53 -5.02 -7.40 -0.31
C LYS A 53 -6.50 -7.66 -0.03
N SER A 54 -7.07 -7.11 1.04
CA SER A 54 -8.49 -7.25 1.37
C SER A 54 -9.39 -6.62 0.29
N ILE A 55 -9.03 -5.45 -0.23
CA ILE A 55 -9.70 -4.79 -1.35
C ILE A 55 -9.66 -5.71 -2.58
N SER A 56 -8.48 -6.22 -2.95
CA SER A 56 -8.31 -7.11 -4.11
C SER A 56 -9.13 -8.39 -3.98
N ILE A 57 -9.29 -8.95 -2.77
CA ILE A 57 -10.12 -10.12 -2.53
C ILE A 57 -11.61 -9.77 -2.72
N ASN A 58 -12.12 -8.76 -2.00
CA ASN A 58 -13.54 -8.42 -2.03
C ASN A 58 -13.99 -7.96 -3.43
N PHE A 59 -13.28 -6.99 -4.00
CA PHE A 59 -13.63 -6.45 -5.32
C PHE A 59 -13.27 -7.43 -6.46
N GLY A 60 -12.17 -8.18 -6.32
CA GLY A 60 -11.78 -9.20 -7.29
C GLY A 60 -12.79 -10.35 -7.40
N LEU A 61 -13.26 -10.87 -6.26
CA LEU A 61 -14.35 -11.85 -6.22
C LEU A 61 -15.66 -11.23 -6.73
N GLY A 62 -15.92 -9.94 -6.41
CA GLY A 62 -17.06 -9.21 -6.96
C GLY A 62 -17.04 -9.20 -8.49
N ILE A 63 -15.91 -8.86 -9.10
CA ILE A 63 -15.72 -8.88 -10.56
C ILE A 63 -15.89 -10.31 -11.11
N LYS A 64 -15.25 -11.29 -10.47
CA LYS A 64 -15.22 -12.69 -10.94
C LYS A 64 -16.61 -13.34 -10.95
N PHE A 65 -17.43 -13.08 -9.93
CA PHE A 65 -18.75 -13.66 -9.77
C PHE A 65 -19.89 -12.74 -10.21
N GLY A 66 -19.60 -11.50 -10.59
CA GLY A 66 -20.61 -10.49 -10.93
C GLY A 66 -21.40 -9.99 -9.72
N ALA A 67 -20.79 -10.04 -8.52
CA ALA A 67 -21.39 -9.62 -7.28
C ALA A 67 -21.18 -8.11 -7.03
N SER A 68 -22.14 -7.47 -6.36
CA SER A 68 -21.98 -6.09 -5.87
C SER A 68 -21.06 -6.06 -4.66
N VAL A 69 -20.31 -4.94 -4.51
CA VAL A 69 -19.40 -4.74 -3.37
C VAL A 69 -19.66 -3.37 -2.75
N ASN A 70 -20.03 -3.35 -1.48
CA ASN A 70 -20.21 -2.13 -0.71
C ASN A 70 -18.89 -1.66 -0.09
N LEU A 71 -18.72 -0.34 -0.03
CA LEU A 71 -17.77 0.30 0.88
C LEU A 71 -18.54 0.71 2.14
N ARG A 72 -18.24 0.10 3.27
CA ARG A 72 -18.86 0.45 4.55
C ARG A 72 -17.82 1.00 5.50
N PHE A 73 -17.98 2.24 5.93
CA PHE A 73 -17.17 2.78 7.01
C PHE A 73 -17.68 2.27 8.36
N ASP A 74 -16.82 1.59 9.10
CA ASP A 74 -17.11 1.15 10.47
C ASP A 74 -16.81 2.29 11.44
N ASP A 75 -17.72 3.26 11.46
CA ASP A 75 -17.62 4.51 12.19
C ASP A 75 -18.33 4.42 13.57
N THR A 76 -17.87 3.46 14.40
CA THR A 76 -18.44 3.19 15.74
C THR A 76 -17.65 3.85 16.88
N ASN A 77 -16.53 4.52 16.58
CA ASN A 77 -15.67 5.15 17.57
C ASN A 77 -15.37 6.62 17.29
N PRO A 78 -16.23 7.57 17.76
CA PRO A 78 -16.11 8.99 17.43
C PRO A 78 -14.82 9.67 17.89
N GLN A 79 -14.01 9.02 18.71
CA GLN A 79 -12.75 9.59 19.21
C GLN A 79 -11.56 9.41 18.25
N LYS A 80 -11.67 8.53 17.26
CA LYS A 80 -10.55 8.12 16.38
C LYS A 80 -10.78 8.36 14.91
N GLU A 81 -11.99 8.77 14.54
CA GLU A 81 -12.44 8.84 13.16
C GLU A 81 -12.33 10.26 12.63
N ASP A 82 -11.83 10.39 11.39
CA ASP A 82 -11.67 11.67 10.73
C ASP A 82 -12.13 11.61 9.27
N ILE A 83 -12.72 12.71 8.79
CA ILE A 83 -13.16 12.88 7.40
C ILE A 83 -11.98 12.77 6.43
N GLU A 84 -10.78 13.20 6.82
CA GLU A 84 -9.57 13.05 6.00
C GLU A 84 -9.30 11.59 5.67
N PHE A 85 -9.47 10.69 6.64
CA PHE A 85 -9.27 9.26 6.41
C PHE A 85 -10.35 8.67 5.48
N ILE A 86 -11.60 9.11 5.61
CA ILE A 86 -12.70 8.70 4.72
C ILE A 86 -12.35 9.04 3.26
N GLU A 87 -11.98 10.29 3.00
CA GLU A 87 -11.63 10.74 1.64
C GLU A 87 -10.37 10.05 1.11
N SER A 88 -9.37 9.81 1.96
CA SER A 88 -8.19 9.04 1.58
C SER A 88 -8.53 7.60 1.18
N ILE A 89 -9.39 6.92 1.94
CA ILE A 89 -9.84 5.55 1.66
C ILE A 89 -10.56 5.49 0.31
N LYS A 90 -11.51 6.40 0.05
CA LYS A 90 -12.21 6.48 -1.23
C LYS A 90 -11.24 6.69 -2.40
N LYS A 91 -10.29 7.61 -2.23
CA LYS A 91 -9.26 7.90 -3.23
C LYS A 91 -8.37 6.69 -3.52
N ASP A 92 -8.01 5.94 -2.48
CA ASP A 92 -7.15 4.76 -2.62
C ASP A 92 -7.85 3.62 -3.35
N ILE A 93 -9.13 3.35 -3.04
CA ILE A 93 -9.94 2.34 -3.74
C ILE A 93 -10.07 2.69 -5.23
N LYS A 94 -10.41 3.94 -5.55
CA LYS A 94 -10.53 4.44 -6.93
C LYS A 94 -9.18 4.38 -7.66
N TRP A 95 -8.10 4.74 -6.98
CA TRP A 95 -6.77 4.70 -7.57
C TRP A 95 -6.31 3.27 -7.87
N LEU A 96 -6.67 2.28 -7.02
CA LEU A 96 -6.47 0.87 -7.31
C LEU A 96 -7.32 0.37 -8.49
N GLY A 97 -8.30 1.17 -8.96
CA GLY A 97 -9.14 0.88 -10.12
C GLY A 97 -10.43 0.13 -9.78
N PHE A 98 -10.88 0.19 -8.52
CA PHE A 98 -12.12 -0.41 -8.09
C PHE A 98 -13.23 0.62 -7.91
N ASN A 99 -14.46 0.17 -8.16
CA ASN A 99 -15.68 0.93 -7.91
C ASN A 99 -16.57 0.11 -6.96
N TYR A 100 -17.07 0.77 -5.93
CA TYR A 100 -18.05 0.18 -5.01
C TYR A 100 -19.47 0.48 -5.46
N THR A 101 -20.42 -0.38 -5.10
CA THR A 101 -21.82 -0.26 -5.48
C THR A 101 -22.53 0.77 -4.60
N SER A 102 -22.27 0.72 -3.30
CA SER A 102 -22.87 1.62 -2.31
C SER A 102 -21.84 2.06 -1.30
N GLU A 103 -22.01 3.30 -0.81
CA GLU A 103 -21.24 3.83 0.32
C GLU A 103 -22.15 3.79 1.55
N CYS A 104 -21.75 3.03 2.56
CA CYS A 104 -22.52 2.78 3.78
C CYS A 104 -21.70 3.19 5.01
N TYR A 105 -22.40 3.46 6.10
CA TYR A 105 -21.79 3.81 7.38
C TYR A 105 -22.46 3.01 8.50
N ALA A 106 -21.70 2.50 9.44
CA ALA A 106 -22.26 1.82 10.62
C ALA A 106 -23.16 2.75 11.41
N SER A 107 -22.85 4.04 11.43
CA SER A 107 -23.67 5.07 12.09
C SER A 107 -25.06 5.28 11.46
N ASP A 108 -25.30 4.87 10.21
CA ASP A 108 -26.64 4.89 9.60
C ASP A 108 -27.56 3.88 10.28
N TYR A 109 -27.02 2.86 10.89
CA TYR A 109 -27.74 1.74 11.51
C TYR A 109 -27.89 1.88 13.02
N PHE A 110 -27.38 2.94 13.67
CA PHE A 110 -27.40 3.10 15.13
C PHE A 110 -28.79 3.00 15.75
N ASN A 111 -29.82 3.52 15.06
CA ASN A 111 -31.20 3.38 15.56
C ASN A 111 -31.63 1.90 15.56
N GLN A 112 -31.39 1.17 14.45
CA GLN A 112 -31.77 -0.24 14.35
C GLN A 112 -30.98 -1.11 15.33
N LEU A 113 -29.67 -0.86 15.47
CA LEU A 113 -28.83 -1.55 16.44
C LEU A 113 -29.30 -1.32 17.88
N TYR A 114 -29.77 -0.11 18.20
CA TYR A 114 -30.34 0.22 19.50
C TYR A 114 -31.65 -0.54 19.76
N GLU A 115 -32.56 -0.57 18.78
CA GLU A 115 -33.81 -1.32 18.89
C GLU A 115 -33.56 -2.83 19.05
N TRP A 116 -32.60 -3.39 18.36
CA TRP A 116 -32.23 -4.78 18.55
C TRP A 116 -31.56 -5.04 19.91
N ALA A 117 -30.81 -4.10 20.45
CA ALA A 117 -30.29 -4.21 21.82
C ALA A 117 -31.43 -4.21 22.86
N ILE A 118 -32.46 -3.36 22.67
CA ILE A 118 -33.69 -3.39 23.49
C ILE A 118 -34.39 -4.76 23.36
N PHE A 119 -34.46 -5.31 22.17
CA PHE A 119 -35.05 -6.63 21.93
C PHE A 119 -34.31 -7.73 22.71
N LEU A 120 -32.96 -7.71 22.68
CA LEU A 120 -32.16 -8.67 23.45
C LEU A 120 -32.38 -8.51 24.98
N ILE A 121 -32.48 -7.28 25.47
CA ILE A 121 -32.78 -7.03 26.89
C ILE A 121 -34.16 -7.62 27.25
N LYS A 122 -35.19 -7.38 26.43
CA LYS A 122 -36.55 -7.92 26.66
C LYS A 122 -36.58 -9.45 26.68
N ASN A 123 -35.71 -10.10 25.90
CA ASN A 123 -35.58 -11.55 25.87
C ASN A 123 -34.63 -12.10 26.95
N ASN A 124 -34.11 -11.24 27.84
CA ASN A 124 -33.13 -11.60 28.86
C ASN A 124 -31.81 -12.14 28.30
N ASP A 125 -31.46 -11.73 27.07
CA ASP A 125 -30.21 -12.05 26.37
C ASP A 125 -29.14 -10.92 26.48
N ALA A 126 -29.46 -9.81 27.18
CA ALA A 126 -28.54 -8.73 27.50
C ALA A 126 -28.86 -8.07 28.85
N TYR A 127 -27.86 -7.49 29.50
CA TYR A 127 -27.98 -6.81 30.77
C TYR A 127 -27.00 -5.63 30.88
N VAL A 128 -27.36 -4.64 31.72
CA VAL A 128 -26.48 -3.52 32.06
C VAL A 128 -25.59 -3.92 33.24
N ASP A 129 -24.29 -3.72 33.10
CA ASP A 129 -23.26 -4.04 34.07
C ASP A 129 -22.58 -2.76 34.56
N ASP A 130 -22.69 -2.49 35.88
CA ASP A 130 -22.15 -1.28 36.52
C ASP A 130 -20.71 -1.49 37.04
N GLN A 131 -20.04 -2.54 36.59
CA GLN A 131 -18.65 -2.81 36.98
C GLN A 131 -17.66 -2.02 36.10
N SER A 132 -16.54 -1.68 36.73
CA SER A 132 -15.43 -1.09 35.98
C SER A 132 -14.84 -2.07 34.95
N GLN A 133 -14.18 -1.53 33.91
CA GLN A 133 -13.54 -2.31 32.87
C GLN A 133 -12.53 -3.33 33.44
N GLU A 134 -11.79 -2.97 34.50
CA GLU A 134 -10.82 -3.85 35.15
C GLU A 134 -11.52 -5.05 35.81
N LYS A 135 -12.64 -4.83 36.49
CA LYS A 135 -13.43 -5.90 37.14
C LYS A 135 -14.01 -6.85 36.09
N ILE A 136 -14.58 -6.31 35.01
CA ILE A 136 -15.10 -7.09 33.88
C ILE A 136 -13.98 -7.93 33.26
N SER A 137 -12.82 -7.35 33.05
CA SER A 137 -11.65 -8.05 32.50
C SER A 137 -11.19 -9.19 33.40
N LEU A 138 -11.08 -8.95 34.70
CA LEU A 138 -10.71 -9.98 35.68
C LEU A 138 -11.75 -11.12 35.75
N GLN A 139 -13.04 -10.79 35.70
CA GLN A 139 -14.12 -11.78 35.74
C GLN A 139 -14.20 -12.62 34.45
N ARG A 140 -13.78 -12.11 33.30
CA ARG A 140 -13.70 -12.93 32.10
C ARG A 140 -12.75 -14.12 32.24
N GLY A 141 -11.80 -14.07 33.17
CA GLY A 141 -10.83 -15.12 33.41
C GLY A 141 -9.77 -15.22 32.32
N SER A 142 -9.33 -16.44 32.05
CA SER A 142 -8.31 -16.71 31.00
C SER A 142 -8.74 -17.89 30.14
N PRO A 143 -8.06 -18.17 29.03
CA PRO A 143 -8.35 -19.37 28.23
C PRO A 143 -8.28 -20.67 29.04
N ALA A 144 -7.49 -20.72 30.10
CA ALA A 144 -7.31 -21.89 30.99
C ALA A 144 -8.27 -21.92 32.18
N SER A 145 -9.05 -20.87 32.44
CA SER A 145 -9.96 -20.77 33.57
C SER A 145 -11.29 -20.17 33.15
N SER A 146 -12.40 -20.73 33.63
CA SER A 146 -13.74 -20.18 33.42
C SER A 146 -13.87 -18.76 34.01
N GLY A 147 -14.71 -17.96 33.36
CA GLY A 147 -15.08 -16.66 33.89
C GLY A 147 -16.04 -16.77 35.07
N LYS A 148 -16.23 -15.64 35.75
CA LYS A 148 -17.21 -15.47 36.86
C LYS A 148 -18.33 -14.56 36.38
N GLU A 149 -19.55 -14.91 36.74
CA GLU A 149 -20.72 -14.09 36.44
C GLU A 149 -20.66 -12.74 37.17
N SER A 150 -21.15 -11.70 36.48
CA SER A 150 -21.36 -10.40 37.12
C SER A 150 -22.49 -10.48 38.15
N PRO A 151 -22.40 -9.76 39.29
CA PRO A 151 -23.51 -9.65 40.22
C PRO A 151 -24.76 -9.00 39.61
N PHE A 152 -24.61 -8.27 38.51
CA PHE A 152 -25.68 -7.58 37.78
C PHE A 152 -26.31 -8.43 36.66
N ARG A 153 -25.78 -9.62 36.40
CA ARG A 153 -26.21 -10.49 35.30
C ARG A 153 -27.68 -10.93 35.39
N ASN A 154 -28.21 -11.02 36.59
CA ASN A 154 -29.58 -11.47 36.84
C ASN A 154 -30.53 -10.32 37.24
N ARG A 155 -30.18 -9.08 36.90
CA ARG A 155 -31.02 -7.90 37.05
C ARG A 155 -32.31 -8.06 36.23
N SER A 156 -33.45 -7.54 36.72
CA SER A 156 -34.73 -7.65 36.02
C SER A 156 -34.69 -6.97 34.61
N VAL A 157 -35.56 -7.42 33.73
CA VAL A 157 -35.68 -6.84 32.38
C VAL A 157 -36.04 -5.35 32.45
N ASP A 158 -37.00 -4.97 33.31
CA ASP A 158 -37.46 -3.60 33.44
C ASP A 158 -36.36 -2.67 33.98
N GLU A 159 -35.57 -3.15 34.93
CA GLU A 159 -34.41 -2.39 35.44
C GLU A 159 -33.34 -2.21 34.37
N ASN A 160 -33.01 -3.27 33.62
CA ASN A 160 -32.05 -3.18 32.51
C ASN A 160 -32.52 -2.22 31.41
N LEU A 161 -33.80 -2.23 31.05
CA LEU A 161 -34.37 -1.29 30.07
C LEU A 161 -34.27 0.16 30.57
N SER A 162 -34.63 0.41 31.83
CA SER A 162 -34.52 1.74 32.44
C SER A 162 -33.08 2.24 32.49
N LEU A 163 -32.12 1.39 32.83
CA LEU A 163 -30.70 1.73 32.88
C LEU A 163 -30.14 2.00 31.47
N PHE A 164 -30.48 1.18 30.49
CA PHE A 164 -30.01 1.36 29.10
C PHE A 164 -30.55 2.64 28.47
N GLU A 165 -31.80 3.01 28.79
CA GLU A 165 -32.38 4.30 28.38
C GLU A 165 -31.64 5.49 29.04
N LYS A 166 -31.31 5.39 30.33
CA LYS A 166 -30.51 6.38 31.06
C LYS A 166 -29.10 6.52 30.44
N MET A 167 -28.47 5.39 30.07
CA MET A 167 -27.20 5.42 29.34
C MET A 167 -27.31 6.24 28.03
N LYS A 168 -28.36 6.01 27.23
CA LYS A 168 -28.62 6.75 25.97
C LYS A 168 -28.83 8.24 26.20
N ARG A 169 -29.55 8.62 27.28
CA ARG A 169 -29.78 10.03 27.63
C ARG A 169 -28.52 10.74 28.13
N GLY A 170 -27.51 9.99 28.57
CA GLY A 170 -26.28 10.54 29.12
C GLY A 170 -26.32 10.83 30.61
N ASP A 171 -27.18 10.13 31.35
CA ASP A 171 -27.28 10.24 32.82
C ASP A 171 -26.06 9.63 33.52
N PHE A 172 -25.22 8.87 32.81
CA PHE A 172 -24.01 8.22 33.29
C PHE A 172 -22.76 8.76 32.64
N LYS A 173 -21.62 8.66 33.32
CA LYS A 173 -20.31 9.00 32.79
C LYS A 173 -19.66 7.81 32.07
N PRO A 174 -18.69 8.07 31.16
CA PRO A 174 -17.88 7.01 30.60
C PRO A 174 -17.22 6.15 31.66
N GLY A 175 -17.42 4.82 31.60
CA GLY A 175 -16.91 3.86 32.55
C GLY A 175 -17.85 3.49 33.69
N ASP A 176 -18.98 4.20 33.91
CA ASP A 176 -19.94 3.88 34.99
C ASP A 176 -20.67 2.56 34.72
N CYS A 177 -21.06 2.32 33.46
CA CYS A 177 -21.75 1.09 33.09
C CYS A 177 -21.59 0.81 31.58
N VAL A 178 -21.87 -0.45 31.22
CA VAL A 178 -21.88 -0.97 29.85
C VAL A 178 -23.07 -1.90 29.63
N LEU A 179 -23.54 -2.07 28.39
CA LEU A 179 -24.46 -3.15 28.04
C LEU A 179 -23.65 -4.37 27.62
N ARG A 180 -23.96 -5.55 28.20
CA ARG A 180 -23.31 -6.82 27.87
C ARG A 180 -24.34 -7.83 27.38
N ALA A 181 -23.93 -8.65 26.39
CA ALA A 181 -24.69 -9.84 26.03
C ALA A 181 -24.61 -10.88 27.14
N LYS A 182 -25.70 -11.65 27.36
CA LYS A 182 -25.81 -12.69 28.36
C LYS A 182 -25.66 -14.06 27.69
N ILE A 183 -24.45 -14.58 27.64
CA ILE A 183 -24.14 -15.80 26.88
C ILE A 183 -23.64 -16.93 27.80
N ASN A 184 -22.34 -17.10 27.95
CA ASN A 184 -21.78 -18.20 28.73
C ASN A 184 -20.39 -17.85 29.29
N MET A 185 -20.32 -17.56 30.58
CA MET A 185 -19.05 -17.23 31.24
C MET A 185 -18.07 -18.41 31.37
N SER A 186 -18.51 -19.64 31.07
CA SER A 186 -17.67 -20.85 31.10
C SER A 186 -17.20 -21.25 29.68
N SER A 187 -17.53 -20.50 28.64
CA SER A 187 -17.11 -20.81 27.26
C SER A 187 -15.58 -20.85 27.15
N HIS A 188 -15.04 -21.79 26.38
CA HIS A 188 -13.62 -21.80 26.01
C HIS A 188 -13.26 -20.60 25.13
N ASN A 189 -14.19 -20.15 24.29
CA ASN A 189 -14.03 -18.93 23.53
C ASN A 189 -14.32 -17.70 24.41
N MET A 190 -13.28 -16.94 24.70
CA MET A 190 -13.40 -15.75 25.57
C MET A 190 -14.33 -14.67 25.00
N HIS A 191 -14.54 -14.62 23.68
CA HIS A 191 -15.50 -13.69 23.06
C HIS A 191 -16.95 -14.02 23.38
N MET A 192 -17.25 -15.26 23.79
CA MET A 192 -18.57 -15.70 24.24
C MET A 192 -18.85 -15.47 25.72
N ARG A 193 -17.86 -14.90 26.47
CA ARG A 193 -18.00 -14.65 27.91
C ARG A 193 -18.59 -13.27 28.16
N ASP A 194 -19.90 -13.17 27.97
CA ASP A 194 -20.72 -11.95 28.17
C ASP A 194 -20.03 -10.69 27.61
N PRO A 195 -19.84 -10.59 26.26
CA PRO A 195 -19.14 -9.48 25.64
C PRO A 195 -19.89 -8.15 25.79
N VAL A 196 -19.14 -7.04 25.76
CA VAL A 196 -19.70 -5.70 25.77
C VAL A 196 -20.33 -5.41 24.41
N MET A 197 -21.59 -4.94 24.41
CA MET A 197 -22.33 -4.51 23.22
C MET A 197 -22.31 -2.98 23.06
N TYR A 198 -22.56 -2.23 24.14
CA TYR A 198 -22.55 -0.77 24.17
C TYR A 198 -21.69 -0.22 25.28
N ARG A 199 -21.03 0.89 24.98
CA ARG A 199 -20.21 1.68 25.91
C ARG A 199 -20.61 3.15 25.84
N ILE A 200 -20.41 3.90 26.94
CA ILE A 200 -20.64 5.33 27.02
C ILE A 200 -19.38 6.04 26.51
N ILE A 201 -19.53 6.92 25.52
CA ILE A 201 -18.45 7.76 25.01
C ILE A 201 -18.95 9.20 24.96
N ASN A 202 -18.24 10.10 25.62
CA ASN A 202 -18.54 11.54 25.58
C ASN A 202 -17.71 12.23 24.50
N ALA A 203 -18.11 12.04 23.24
CA ALA A 203 -17.51 12.70 22.07
C ALA A 203 -18.58 12.99 21.02
N SER A 204 -18.38 14.02 20.22
CA SER A 204 -19.21 14.31 19.05
C SER A 204 -18.82 13.40 17.90
N HIS A 205 -19.79 12.76 17.29
CA HIS A 205 -19.58 11.88 16.14
C HIS A 205 -19.61 12.70 14.84
N HIS A 206 -18.71 12.44 13.91
CA HIS A 206 -18.56 13.22 12.66
C HIS A 206 -19.82 13.27 11.79
N ARG A 207 -20.73 12.27 11.86
CA ARG A 207 -22.00 12.24 11.11
C ARG A 207 -23.23 12.47 11.97
N THR A 208 -23.29 11.89 13.18
CA THR A 208 -24.48 11.97 14.04
C THR A 208 -24.42 13.08 15.10
N GLY A 209 -23.28 13.78 15.18
CA GLY A 209 -23.07 14.86 16.16
C GLY A 209 -23.20 14.36 17.59
N ASN A 210 -23.99 15.06 18.40
CA ASN A 210 -24.22 14.75 19.81
C ASN A 210 -25.50 13.94 20.09
N LYS A 211 -26.09 13.33 19.04
CA LYS A 211 -27.34 12.56 19.16
C LYS A 211 -27.17 11.32 20.07
N TRP A 212 -26.01 10.69 20.02
CA TRP A 212 -25.71 9.50 20.77
C TRP A 212 -24.73 9.79 21.91
N LYS A 213 -24.95 9.14 23.06
CA LYS A 213 -24.05 9.13 24.21
C LYS A 213 -23.51 7.74 24.46
N ILE A 214 -24.13 6.72 23.85
CA ILE A 214 -23.69 5.33 23.84
C ILE A 214 -23.35 4.92 22.42
N TYR A 215 -22.31 4.13 22.30
CA TYR A 215 -21.82 3.65 21.02
C TYR A 215 -21.68 2.14 21.03
N PRO A 216 -22.12 1.45 19.97
CA PRO A 216 -21.97 0.02 19.88
C PRO A 216 -20.49 -0.37 19.75
N THR A 217 -20.16 -1.59 20.14
CA THR A 217 -18.85 -2.18 19.88
C THR A 217 -18.81 -2.78 18.47
N TYR A 218 -17.59 -3.02 17.97
CA TYR A 218 -17.38 -3.70 16.69
C TYR A 218 -18.14 -5.03 16.62
N ASP A 219 -18.00 -5.89 17.64
CA ASP A 219 -18.62 -7.22 17.63
C ASP A 219 -20.14 -7.18 17.56
N TRP A 220 -20.78 -6.18 18.17
CA TRP A 220 -22.22 -5.99 18.08
C TRP A 220 -22.63 -5.42 16.72
N THR A 221 -21.83 -4.54 16.12
CA THR A 221 -22.21 -3.80 14.91
C THR A 221 -21.97 -4.60 13.64
N HIS A 222 -20.90 -5.37 13.60
CA HIS A 222 -20.34 -5.96 12.37
C HIS A 222 -21.32 -6.90 11.66
N GLY A 223 -21.83 -7.93 12.34
CA GLY A 223 -22.76 -8.90 11.78
C GLY A 223 -24.11 -8.27 11.43
N GLN A 224 -24.62 -7.40 12.28
CA GLN A 224 -25.89 -6.72 12.08
C GLN A 224 -25.85 -5.76 10.90
N SER A 225 -24.75 -5.03 10.70
CA SER A 225 -24.57 -4.20 9.51
C SER A 225 -24.50 -5.04 8.24
N ASP A 226 -23.79 -6.18 8.28
CA ASP A 226 -23.76 -7.14 7.18
C ASP A 226 -25.17 -7.65 6.84
N PHE A 227 -25.99 -7.93 7.86
CA PHE A 227 -27.38 -8.38 7.71
C PHE A 227 -28.28 -7.29 7.08
N ILE A 228 -28.22 -6.05 7.61
CA ILE A 228 -28.99 -4.90 7.07
C ILE A 228 -28.66 -4.65 5.60
N GLU A 229 -27.38 -4.75 5.24
CA GLU A 229 -26.92 -4.56 3.86
C GLU A 229 -27.18 -5.79 2.97
N SER A 230 -27.69 -6.90 3.50
CA SER A 230 -27.89 -8.17 2.80
C SER A 230 -26.58 -8.71 2.21
N ILE A 231 -25.49 -8.62 2.95
CA ILE A 231 -24.20 -9.20 2.59
C ILE A 231 -24.31 -10.72 2.64
N SER A 232 -23.91 -11.40 1.57
CA SER A 232 -23.92 -12.86 1.52
C SER A 232 -22.68 -13.47 2.16
N HIS A 233 -21.51 -12.92 1.83
CA HIS A 233 -20.21 -13.40 2.30
C HIS A 233 -19.42 -12.26 2.92
N SER A 234 -19.08 -12.42 4.18
CA SER A 234 -18.36 -11.47 5.01
C SER A 234 -16.90 -11.88 5.09
N PHE A 235 -16.05 -11.39 4.16
CA PHE A 235 -14.63 -11.74 4.15
C PHE A 235 -13.84 -10.85 5.12
N CYS A 236 -13.05 -11.46 6.01
CA CYS A 236 -12.21 -10.78 6.99
C CYS A 236 -10.88 -11.53 7.21
N THR A 237 -9.99 -10.96 8.01
CA THR A 237 -8.69 -11.58 8.31
C THR A 237 -8.82 -12.63 9.42
N LEU A 238 -7.84 -13.57 9.51
CA LEU A 238 -7.85 -14.68 10.47
C LEU A 238 -7.95 -14.26 11.94
N GLU A 239 -7.57 -13.03 12.27
CA GLU A 239 -7.73 -12.51 13.63
C GLU A 239 -9.18 -12.48 14.10
N PHE A 240 -10.14 -12.46 13.17
CA PHE A 240 -11.57 -12.51 13.44
C PHE A 240 -12.16 -13.93 13.50
N GLU A 241 -11.37 -14.98 13.31
CA GLU A 241 -11.87 -16.37 13.36
C GLU A 241 -12.51 -16.69 14.72
N VAL A 242 -11.89 -16.22 15.79
CA VAL A 242 -12.40 -16.40 17.16
C VAL A 242 -13.68 -15.58 17.44
N HIS A 243 -13.98 -14.58 16.63
CA HIS A 243 -15.21 -13.76 16.72
C HIS A 243 -16.40 -14.38 15.97
N ARG A 244 -16.18 -15.37 15.07
CA ARG A 244 -17.24 -15.94 14.22
C ARG A 244 -18.39 -16.53 15.04
N GLU A 245 -18.10 -17.24 16.12
CA GLU A 245 -19.12 -17.81 17.00
C GLU A 245 -20.03 -16.72 17.62
N LEU A 246 -19.44 -15.59 17.99
CA LEU A 246 -20.18 -14.43 18.50
C LEU A 246 -20.98 -13.72 17.39
N TYR A 247 -20.40 -13.60 16.20
CA TYR A 247 -21.06 -13.07 15.01
C TYR A 247 -22.33 -13.87 14.68
N ASP A 248 -22.22 -15.20 14.64
CA ASP A 248 -23.35 -16.10 14.38
C ASP A 248 -24.38 -16.06 15.53
N TRP A 249 -23.93 -15.97 16.78
CA TRP A 249 -24.81 -15.86 17.94
C TRP A 249 -25.69 -14.61 17.87
N PHE A 250 -25.12 -13.46 17.61
CA PHE A 250 -25.88 -12.22 17.48
C PHE A 250 -26.88 -12.28 16.33
N LEU A 251 -26.49 -12.76 15.16
CA LEU A 251 -27.40 -12.90 14.01
C LEU A 251 -28.58 -13.83 14.29
N ASN A 252 -28.37 -14.90 15.05
CA ASN A 252 -29.42 -15.83 15.44
C ASN A 252 -30.36 -15.25 16.51
N LYS A 253 -29.98 -14.16 17.20
CA LYS A 253 -30.75 -13.54 18.25
C LYS A 253 -31.59 -12.33 17.81
N ILE A 254 -31.25 -11.72 16.68
CA ILE A 254 -32.03 -10.58 16.15
C ILE A 254 -33.23 -11.09 15.34
N PRO A 255 -34.31 -10.28 15.25
CA PRO A 255 -35.45 -10.61 14.40
C PRO A 255 -35.03 -10.71 12.94
N ASN A 256 -35.41 -11.80 12.31
CA ASN A 256 -35.22 -12.05 10.88
C ASN A 256 -36.48 -12.70 10.29
N ASP A 257 -36.61 -12.71 8.96
CA ASP A 257 -37.65 -13.42 8.25
C ASP A 257 -37.04 -14.54 7.38
N ASP A 258 -37.90 -15.47 6.91
CA ASP A 258 -37.47 -16.63 6.12
C ASP A 258 -36.81 -16.27 4.78
N ASN A 259 -36.96 -15.04 4.32
CA ASN A 259 -36.38 -14.55 3.06
C ASN A 259 -35.07 -13.76 3.27
N SER A 260 -34.68 -13.53 4.53
CA SER A 260 -33.47 -12.77 4.86
C SER A 260 -32.22 -13.55 4.47
N ILE A 261 -31.24 -12.84 3.88
CA ILE A 261 -29.91 -13.40 3.66
C ILE A 261 -29.13 -13.30 4.95
N ILE A 262 -28.82 -14.46 5.53
CA ILE A 262 -27.96 -14.52 6.72
C ILE A 262 -26.50 -14.48 6.27
N PRO A 263 -25.74 -13.41 6.58
CA PRO A 263 -24.37 -13.29 6.14
C PRO A 263 -23.48 -14.36 6.81
N LYS A 264 -22.49 -14.84 6.05
CA LYS A 264 -21.54 -15.86 6.53
C LYS A 264 -20.14 -15.28 6.59
N GLN A 265 -19.54 -15.23 7.78
CA GLN A 265 -18.15 -14.80 7.97
C GLN A 265 -17.17 -15.87 7.45
N ARG A 266 -16.17 -15.45 6.68
CA ARG A 266 -15.10 -16.29 6.12
C ARG A 266 -13.77 -15.58 6.23
N GLU A 267 -12.76 -16.25 6.77
CA GLU A 267 -11.49 -15.66 7.09
C GLU A 267 -10.38 -16.10 6.14
N PHE A 268 -9.45 -15.19 5.93
CA PHE A 268 -8.22 -15.41 5.17
C PHE A 268 -7.01 -14.81 5.90
N ALA A 269 -5.82 -15.32 5.61
CA ALA A 269 -4.58 -14.85 6.21
C ALA A 269 -4.30 -13.39 5.83
N ARG A 270 -4.02 -12.56 6.83
CA ARG A 270 -3.57 -11.19 6.61
C ARG A 270 -2.23 -11.16 5.86
N LEU A 271 -1.91 -10.02 5.28
CA LEU A 271 -0.61 -9.79 4.66
C LEU A 271 0.38 -9.27 5.71
N ASN A 272 1.43 -10.04 5.97
CA ASN A 272 2.60 -9.61 6.72
C ASN A 272 3.75 -9.43 5.73
N LEU A 273 4.34 -8.24 5.67
CA LEU A 273 5.38 -7.88 4.73
C LEU A 273 6.70 -7.64 5.47
N SER A 274 7.80 -8.25 4.99
CA SER A 274 9.11 -8.07 5.61
C SER A 274 9.59 -6.61 5.51
N TYR A 275 10.45 -6.19 6.44
CA TYR A 275 11.03 -4.84 6.53
C TYR A 275 10.00 -3.71 6.66
N THR A 276 8.79 -4.03 7.13
CA THR A 276 7.71 -3.06 7.33
C THR A 276 7.01 -3.28 8.65
N VAL A 277 6.30 -2.25 9.10
CA VAL A 277 5.36 -2.31 10.22
C VAL A 277 3.96 -2.11 9.64
N MET A 278 3.02 -3.01 9.99
CA MET A 278 1.65 -3.00 9.45
C MET A 278 0.61 -2.50 10.46
N SER A 279 1.01 -2.25 11.70
CA SER A 279 0.13 -1.73 12.75
C SER A 279 -0.18 -0.26 12.53
N LYS A 280 -1.46 0.13 12.37
CA LYS A 280 -1.89 1.52 12.22
C LYS A 280 -1.36 2.41 13.35
N ARG A 281 -1.39 1.93 14.62
CA ARG A 281 -0.85 2.68 15.78
C ARG A 281 0.63 2.99 15.62
N LYS A 282 1.44 2.01 15.19
CA LYS A 282 2.88 2.21 14.99
C LYS A 282 3.18 3.10 13.77
N LEU A 283 2.35 3.02 12.73
CA LEU A 283 2.46 3.91 11.57
C LEU A 283 2.11 5.36 11.95
N ALA A 284 1.07 5.58 12.76
CA ALA A 284 0.72 6.89 13.31
C ALA A 284 1.88 7.46 14.15
N GLU A 285 2.49 6.64 15.01
CA GLU A 285 3.64 7.03 15.83
C GLU A 285 4.84 7.50 14.99
N LEU A 286 5.11 6.87 13.84
CA LEU A 286 6.16 7.32 12.92
C LEU A 286 5.89 8.72 12.35
N VAL A 287 4.62 9.02 12.06
CA VAL A 287 4.18 10.33 11.55
C VAL A 287 4.22 11.39 12.65
N GLU A 288 3.65 11.09 13.81
CA GLU A 288 3.62 12.00 14.97
C GLU A 288 5.01 12.42 15.46
N LEU A 289 5.96 11.47 15.43
CA LEU A 289 7.35 11.71 15.81
C LEU A 289 8.21 12.30 14.67
N ASN A 290 7.61 12.63 13.51
CA ASN A 290 8.31 13.17 12.33
C ASN A 290 9.48 12.29 11.84
N LEU A 291 9.41 10.96 12.03
CA LEU A 291 10.39 10.01 11.51
C LEU A 291 10.19 9.74 10.01
N VAL A 292 9.02 10.08 9.53
CA VAL A 292 8.61 10.11 8.11
C VAL A 292 7.90 11.43 7.81
N SER A 293 7.80 11.82 6.54
CA SER A 293 7.23 13.12 6.13
C SER A 293 5.69 13.18 6.21
N GLY A 294 5.03 12.09 6.55
CA GLY A 294 3.57 11.98 6.66
C GLY A 294 3.09 10.60 6.24
N TRP A 295 1.78 10.42 6.21
CA TRP A 295 1.15 9.15 5.83
C TRP A 295 1.44 8.73 4.38
N ASP A 296 1.77 9.67 3.50
CA ASP A 296 2.11 9.44 2.10
C ASP A 296 3.64 9.36 1.86
N ASP A 297 4.46 9.27 2.91
CA ASP A 297 5.90 9.09 2.76
C ASP A 297 6.20 7.84 1.91
N PRO A 298 7.01 7.94 0.85
CA PRO A 298 7.32 6.82 -0.03
C PRO A 298 8.00 5.62 0.63
N ARG A 299 8.44 5.74 1.88
CA ARG A 299 9.00 4.64 2.69
C ARG A 299 7.95 3.90 3.50
N MET A 300 6.73 4.47 3.60
CA MET A 300 5.61 3.87 4.31
C MET A 300 4.92 2.80 3.45
N PRO A 301 4.38 1.72 4.07
CA PRO A 301 3.63 0.70 3.35
C PRO A 301 2.18 1.13 3.05
N THR A 302 1.83 2.39 3.24
CA THR A 302 0.52 2.95 2.93
C THR A 302 0.29 2.99 1.42
N ILE A 303 -0.95 2.84 0.96
CA ILE A 303 -1.29 2.92 -0.46
C ILE A 303 -0.91 4.29 -1.02
N SER A 304 -1.15 5.37 -0.26
CA SER A 304 -0.74 6.72 -0.62
C SER A 304 0.79 6.87 -0.72
N GLY A 305 1.56 6.25 0.19
CA GLY A 305 3.02 6.22 0.14
C GLY A 305 3.56 5.44 -1.06
N LEU A 306 2.98 4.27 -1.33
CA LEU A 306 3.34 3.46 -2.50
C LEU A 306 3.01 4.19 -3.81
N ARG A 307 1.85 4.86 -3.89
CA ARG A 307 1.48 5.71 -5.03
C ARG A 307 2.49 6.85 -5.21
N ARG A 308 2.83 7.58 -4.15
CA ARG A 308 3.80 8.68 -4.20
C ARG A 308 5.21 8.18 -4.53
N ARG A 309 5.53 6.95 -4.15
CA ARG A 309 6.77 6.27 -4.57
C ARG A 309 6.81 5.97 -6.06
N GLY A 310 5.67 6.00 -6.76
CA GLY A 310 5.56 5.70 -8.19
C GLY A 310 5.32 4.23 -8.50
N ILE A 311 4.77 3.46 -7.55
CA ILE A 311 4.31 2.09 -7.82
C ILE A 311 2.97 2.16 -8.55
N PRO A 312 2.84 1.60 -9.75
CA PRO A 312 1.56 1.55 -10.46
C PRO A 312 0.52 0.70 -9.70
N PRO A 313 -0.79 1.06 -9.72
CA PRO A 313 -1.81 0.28 -9.03
C PRO A 313 -1.89 -1.17 -9.49
N ILE A 314 -1.72 -1.46 -10.78
CA ILE A 314 -1.69 -2.84 -11.29
C ILE A 314 -0.55 -3.68 -10.70
N SER A 315 0.57 -3.06 -10.32
CA SER A 315 1.66 -3.77 -9.63
C SER A 315 1.25 -4.27 -8.26
N ILE A 316 0.42 -3.48 -7.54
CA ILE A 316 -0.11 -3.87 -6.23
C ILE A 316 -1.12 -5.00 -6.39
N ILE A 317 -1.99 -4.93 -7.41
CA ILE A 317 -2.94 -6.00 -7.73
C ILE A 317 -2.20 -7.30 -8.07
N ASN A 318 -1.21 -7.24 -8.96
CA ASN A 318 -0.38 -8.39 -9.34
C ASN A 318 0.40 -8.96 -8.14
N PHE A 319 0.85 -8.11 -7.23
CA PHE A 319 1.47 -8.53 -5.98
C PHE A 319 0.47 -9.29 -5.10
N CYS A 320 -0.73 -8.74 -4.90
CA CYS A 320 -1.79 -9.40 -4.11
C CYS A 320 -2.19 -10.74 -4.72
N ASP A 321 -2.26 -10.83 -6.06
CA ASP A 321 -2.53 -12.07 -6.78
C ASP A 321 -1.43 -13.12 -6.56
N LYS A 322 -0.15 -12.74 -6.71
CA LYS A 322 0.99 -13.64 -6.46
C LYS A 322 1.11 -14.10 -5.00
N VAL A 323 0.73 -13.26 -4.04
CA VAL A 323 0.64 -13.63 -2.62
C VAL A 323 -0.46 -14.66 -2.40
N GLY A 324 -1.55 -14.55 -3.16
CA GLY A 324 -2.70 -15.46 -3.10
C GLY A 324 -3.51 -15.33 -1.82
N VAL A 325 -4.50 -16.23 -1.69
CA VAL A 325 -5.43 -16.33 -0.56
C VAL A 325 -5.15 -17.61 0.20
N ALA A 326 -4.71 -17.50 1.45
CA ALA A 326 -4.32 -18.63 2.30
C ALA A 326 -5.07 -18.61 3.64
N LYS A 327 -5.10 -19.77 4.31
CA LYS A 327 -5.61 -19.94 5.69
C LYS A 327 -4.51 -20.00 6.74
N ARG A 328 -3.26 -19.73 6.37
CA ARG A 328 -2.11 -19.70 7.29
C ARG A 328 -1.34 -18.41 7.09
N GLU A 329 -1.01 -17.76 8.18
CA GLU A 329 -0.17 -16.56 8.15
C GLU A 329 1.25 -16.93 7.74
N ASN A 330 1.83 -16.10 6.89
CA ASN A 330 3.23 -16.13 6.48
C ASN A 330 3.72 -14.71 6.27
N ILE A 331 5.05 -14.58 6.26
CA ILE A 331 5.72 -13.32 5.98
C ILE A 331 6.11 -13.34 4.52
N ILE A 332 5.67 -12.35 3.79
CA ILE A 332 5.99 -12.16 2.37
C ILE A 332 7.22 -11.27 2.27
N ASP A 333 8.21 -11.68 1.48
CA ASP A 333 9.39 -10.85 1.24
C ASP A 333 9.00 -9.59 0.45
N TYR A 334 9.43 -8.44 0.93
CA TYR A 334 9.27 -7.15 0.26
C TYR A 334 9.79 -7.15 -1.19
N ALA A 335 10.77 -8.01 -1.48
CA ALA A 335 11.32 -8.18 -2.83
C ALA A 335 10.27 -8.63 -3.86
N LEU A 336 9.19 -9.31 -3.44
CA LEU A 336 8.09 -9.68 -4.34
C LEU A 336 7.29 -8.45 -4.81
N LEU A 337 7.05 -7.48 -3.91
CA LEU A 337 6.40 -6.21 -4.28
C LEU A 337 7.27 -5.44 -5.27
N ASP A 338 8.55 -5.36 -4.99
CA ASP A 338 9.52 -4.71 -5.86
C ASP A 338 9.62 -5.41 -7.23
N TYR A 339 9.52 -6.74 -7.26
CA TYR A 339 9.50 -7.52 -8.51
C TYR A 339 8.25 -7.18 -9.35
N CYS A 340 7.06 -7.17 -8.73
CA CYS A 340 5.81 -6.83 -9.42
C CYS A 340 5.82 -5.39 -9.95
N ALA A 341 6.37 -4.45 -9.16
CA ALA A 341 6.52 -3.06 -9.59
C ALA A 341 7.44 -2.96 -10.81
N ARG A 342 8.57 -3.66 -10.78
CA ARG A 342 9.57 -3.67 -11.87
C ARG A 342 9.03 -4.30 -13.14
N GLU A 343 8.34 -5.44 -13.03
CA GLU A 343 7.71 -6.13 -14.16
C GLU A 343 6.71 -5.22 -14.89
N THR A 344 5.90 -4.48 -14.14
CA THR A 344 4.95 -3.52 -14.70
C THR A 344 5.66 -2.31 -15.31
N LEU A 345 6.57 -1.69 -14.55
CA LEU A 345 7.25 -0.48 -14.95
C LEU A 345 8.15 -0.69 -16.20
N ASN A 346 8.74 -1.88 -16.37
CA ASN A 346 9.47 -2.22 -17.60
C ASN A 346 8.63 -2.04 -18.85
N LYS A 347 7.35 -2.38 -18.79
CA LYS A 347 6.42 -2.31 -19.92
C LYS A 347 5.92 -0.89 -20.20
N ILE A 348 5.63 -0.12 -19.13
CA ILE A 348 4.94 1.18 -19.28
C ILE A 348 5.84 2.40 -19.19
N SER A 349 7.08 2.26 -18.70
CA SER A 349 7.96 3.42 -18.48
C SER A 349 8.66 3.87 -19.75
N LYS A 350 8.67 5.18 -19.97
CA LYS A 350 9.54 5.79 -20.98
C LYS A 350 11.00 5.73 -20.51
N ARG A 351 11.91 5.38 -21.42
CA ARG A 351 13.36 5.39 -21.14
C ARG A 351 13.88 6.81 -21.20
N VAL A 352 14.75 7.17 -20.23
CA VAL A 352 15.43 8.46 -20.20
C VAL A 352 16.88 8.28 -19.75
N MET A 353 17.74 9.20 -20.17
CA MET A 353 19.11 9.28 -19.67
C MET A 353 19.17 10.28 -18.53
N VAL A 354 19.62 9.80 -17.36
CA VAL A 354 19.81 10.59 -16.15
C VAL A 354 21.15 10.20 -15.53
N VAL A 355 21.96 11.16 -15.19
CA VAL A 355 23.28 11.00 -14.56
C VAL A 355 23.19 11.46 -13.12
N LEU A 356 23.34 10.53 -12.17
CA LEU A 356 23.13 10.77 -10.74
C LEU A 356 24.41 11.31 -10.04
N ASP A 357 25.58 10.79 -10.39
CA ASP A 357 26.90 11.28 -9.94
C ASP A 357 27.74 11.67 -11.16
N PRO A 358 27.61 12.92 -11.62
CA PRO A 358 28.20 13.34 -12.89
C PRO A 358 29.71 13.47 -12.83
N VAL A 359 30.34 13.03 -13.92
CA VAL A 359 31.71 13.43 -14.28
C VAL A 359 31.70 13.96 -15.72
N GLU A 360 32.45 15.04 -15.95
CA GLU A 360 32.53 15.63 -17.27
C GLU A 360 33.33 14.75 -18.23
N LEU A 361 32.82 14.59 -19.46
CA LEU A 361 33.48 13.90 -20.56
C LEU A 361 33.61 14.89 -21.73
N ILE A 362 34.82 15.02 -22.26
CA ILE A 362 35.10 15.85 -23.46
C ILE A 362 35.47 14.92 -24.62
N ILE A 363 34.91 15.22 -25.77
CA ILE A 363 35.26 14.55 -27.03
C ILE A 363 36.18 15.49 -27.81
N ASP A 364 37.49 15.26 -27.74
CA ASP A 364 38.53 16.18 -28.23
C ASP A 364 38.40 16.45 -29.73
N ASN A 365 38.12 15.41 -30.52
CA ASN A 365 37.99 15.50 -31.98
C ASN A 365 36.56 15.82 -32.46
N TYR A 366 35.63 16.19 -31.57
CA TYR A 366 34.32 16.69 -31.96
C TYR A 366 34.37 18.21 -32.16
N PRO A 367 33.83 18.74 -33.31
CA PRO A 367 33.92 20.16 -33.59
C PRO A 367 33.30 21.05 -32.51
N ASP A 368 33.99 22.11 -32.14
CA ASP A 368 33.48 23.05 -31.14
C ASP A 368 32.23 23.78 -31.66
N GLY A 369 31.28 24.01 -30.79
CA GLY A 369 30.02 24.68 -31.11
C GLY A 369 29.01 23.81 -31.86
N ASN A 370 29.40 22.67 -32.41
CA ASN A 370 28.48 21.75 -33.05
C ASN A 370 27.56 21.07 -32.05
N GLU A 371 26.31 20.94 -32.48
CA GLU A 371 25.29 20.18 -31.78
C GLU A 371 24.50 19.37 -32.82
N GLU A 372 24.32 18.08 -32.59
CA GLU A 372 23.46 17.25 -33.40
C GLU A 372 22.34 16.66 -32.58
N ILE A 373 21.21 16.36 -33.22
CA ILE A 373 20.07 15.73 -32.60
C ILE A 373 20.05 14.25 -32.97
N LEU A 374 20.19 13.41 -31.97
CA LEU A 374 20.09 11.97 -32.11
C LEU A 374 18.68 11.49 -31.72
N GLU A 375 18.28 10.35 -32.26
CA GLU A 375 17.00 9.71 -31.91
C GLU A 375 17.23 8.55 -30.95
N ALA A 376 16.39 8.50 -29.92
CA ALA A 376 16.35 7.43 -28.93
C ALA A 376 14.94 6.89 -28.75
N GLU A 377 14.80 5.59 -28.64
CA GLU A 377 13.52 4.92 -28.40
C GLU A 377 12.97 5.29 -27.03
N ASN A 378 11.68 5.59 -26.96
CA ASN A 378 11.00 5.85 -25.68
C ASN A 378 10.77 4.56 -24.91
N ASN A 379 10.46 3.46 -25.57
CA ASN A 379 10.39 2.14 -24.97
C ASN A 379 10.91 1.08 -25.96
N PRO A 380 11.99 0.33 -25.64
CA PRO A 380 12.52 -0.68 -26.55
C PRO A 380 11.65 -1.95 -26.67
N GLU A 381 10.67 -2.13 -25.77
CA GLU A 381 9.75 -3.28 -25.78
C GLU A 381 8.43 -2.96 -26.51
N ASP A 382 8.16 -1.68 -26.80
CA ASP A 382 6.92 -1.23 -27.44
C ASP A 382 7.19 -0.03 -28.36
N GLU A 383 7.23 -0.28 -29.65
CA GLU A 383 7.48 0.72 -30.70
C GLU A 383 6.40 1.82 -30.74
N SER A 384 5.18 1.56 -30.24
CA SER A 384 4.09 2.55 -30.20
C SER A 384 4.42 3.78 -29.36
N TYR A 385 5.37 3.66 -28.42
CA TYR A 385 5.88 4.79 -27.63
C TYR A 385 6.71 5.78 -28.47
N GLY A 386 7.14 5.39 -29.69
CA GLY A 386 7.88 6.25 -30.60
C GLY A 386 9.29 6.61 -30.11
N PHE A 387 9.79 7.72 -30.63
CA PHE A 387 11.16 8.18 -30.39
C PHE A 387 11.18 9.57 -29.77
N ARG A 388 12.30 9.89 -29.10
CA ARG A 388 12.61 11.21 -28.57
C ARG A 388 13.91 11.75 -29.14
N LYS A 389 14.03 13.07 -29.18
CA LYS A 389 15.21 13.79 -29.64
C LYS A 389 16.16 14.02 -28.48
N VAL A 390 17.42 13.60 -28.62
CA VAL A 390 18.49 13.74 -27.62
C VAL A 390 19.63 14.56 -28.23
N PRO A 391 19.94 15.75 -27.68
CA PRO A 391 21.03 16.58 -28.20
C PRO A 391 22.39 15.99 -27.81
N PHE A 392 23.31 15.92 -28.75
CA PHE A 392 24.69 15.49 -28.60
C PHE A 392 25.64 16.63 -28.88
N SER A 393 26.71 16.75 -28.10
CA SER A 393 27.70 17.83 -28.23
C SER A 393 29.07 17.37 -27.75
N LYS A 394 30.11 18.21 -27.90
CA LYS A 394 31.48 17.95 -27.46
C LYS A 394 31.60 17.67 -25.95
N TYR A 395 30.77 18.32 -25.12
CA TYR A 395 30.81 18.24 -23.66
C TYR A 395 29.61 17.45 -23.15
N LEU A 396 29.88 16.36 -22.44
CA LEU A 396 28.88 15.45 -21.90
C LEU A 396 29.06 15.27 -20.37
N TYR A 397 28.03 14.78 -19.71
CA TYR A 397 28.13 14.16 -18.41
C TYR A 397 27.87 12.65 -18.55
N ILE A 398 28.67 11.87 -17.84
CA ILE A 398 28.45 10.43 -17.65
C ILE A 398 28.45 10.10 -16.16
N GLU A 399 27.99 8.92 -15.79
CA GLU A 399 28.12 8.44 -14.42
C GLU A 399 29.58 8.22 -14.04
N ARG A 400 29.96 8.68 -12.88
CA ARG A 400 31.33 8.50 -12.37
C ARG A 400 31.73 7.04 -12.30
N ASP A 401 30.81 6.16 -11.87
CA ASP A 401 31.01 4.71 -11.78
C ASP A 401 31.18 4.01 -13.16
N ASP A 402 30.80 4.69 -14.25
CA ASP A 402 31.01 4.17 -15.59
C ASP A 402 32.42 4.39 -16.10
N PHE A 403 33.30 5.02 -15.28
CA PHE A 403 34.71 5.19 -15.59
C PHE A 403 35.61 4.67 -14.46
N LYS A 404 36.70 3.97 -14.81
CA LYS A 404 37.81 3.64 -13.95
C LYS A 404 39.12 3.87 -14.70
N GLU A 405 40.06 4.57 -14.06
CA GLU A 405 41.39 4.80 -14.63
C GLU A 405 42.13 3.48 -14.85
N GLU A 406 42.16 2.65 -13.81
CA GLU A 406 42.66 1.28 -13.87
C GLU A 406 41.49 0.30 -13.71
N ALA A 407 41.35 -0.62 -14.65
CA ALA A 407 40.24 -1.55 -14.69
C ALA A 407 40.70 -2.98 -14.96
N ASN A 408 40.16 -3.93 -14.21
CA ASN A 408 40.37 -5.37 -14.42
C ASN A 408 39.65 -5.86 -15.69
N ARG A 409 39.94 -7.11 -16.12
CA ARG A 409 39.35 -7.71 -17.33
C ARG A 409 37.83 -7.87 -17.30
N LYS A 410 37.22 -7.87 -16.13
CA LYS A 410 35.76 -8.01 -15.93
C LYS A 410 35.02 -6.67 -15.96
N TYR A 411 35.71 -5.54 -16.01
CA TYR A 411 35.11 -4.21 -16.08
C TYR A 411 34.82 -3.84 -17.54
N PHE A 412 33.54 -3.90 -17.92
CA PHE A 412 33.06 -3.65 -19.28
C PHE A 412 32.52 -2.21 -19.48
N ARG A 413 33.09 -1.25 -18.76
CA ARG A 413 32.80 0.18 -18.90
C ARG A 413 34.01 0.93 -19.37
N LEU A 414 33.94 2.27 -19.35
CA LEU A 414 35.01 3.12 -19.88
C LEU A 414 36.26 3.08 -18.96
N SER A 415 37.43 2.91 -19.56
CA SER A 415 38.73 3.08 -18.90
C SER A 415 39.78 3.54 -19.95
N ILE A 416 40.93 4.04 -19.44
CA ILE A 416 42.00 4.54 -20.34
C ILE A 416 42.34 3.49 -21.39
N GLY A 417 42.38 3.93 -22.65
CA GLY A 417 42.70 3.12 -23.82
C GLY A 417 41.60 2.18 -24.30
N LYS A 418 40.47 2.06 -23.59
CA LYS A 418 39.34 1.20 -23.96
C LYS A 418 38.21 1.97 -24.60
N GLU A 419 37.49 1.25 -25.47
CA GLU A 419 36.34 1.77 -26.19
C GLU A 419 35.03 1.33 -25.54
N VAL A 420 34.04 2.24 -25.54
CA VAL A 420 32.64 1.95 -25.21
C VAL A 420 31.71 2.68 -26.18
N ARG A 421 30.49 2.21 -26.30
CA ARG A 421 29.43 2.92 -27.02
C ARG A 421 28.69 3.87 -26.09
N LEU A 422 28.59 5.10 -26.47
CA LEU A 422 27.59 6.02 -25.91
C LEU A 422 26.22 5.61 -26.43
N LYS A 423 25.24 5.40 -25.52
CA LYS A 423 23.91 4.90 -25.86
C LYS A 423 23.25 5.76 -26.93
N ASN A 424 22.81 5.13 -28.04
CA ASN A 424 22.22 5.76 -29.22
C ASN A 424 23.12 6.78 -29.92
N ALA A 425 24.42 6.82 -29.63
CA ALA A 425 25.38 7.76 -30.22
C ALA A 425 26.58 7.02 -30.83
N TYR A 426 27.76 7.39 -30.47
CA TYR A 426 29.02 6.96 -31.07
C TYR A 426 29.82 6.02 -30.17
N ILE A 427 30.81 5.37 -30.75
CA ILE A 427 31.87 4.70 -30.00
C ILE A 427 32.91 5.75 -29.63
N ILE A 428 33.31 5.75 -28.37
CA ILE A 428 34.35 6.62 -27.82
C ILE A 428 35.48 5.81 -27.22
N LYS A 429 36.67 6.41 -27.16
CA LYS A 429 37.86 5.86 -26.51
C LYS A 429 38.42 6.89 -25.53
N ALA A 430 38.62 6.51 -24.24
CA ALA A 430 39.23 7.40 -23.26
C ALA A 430 40.75 7.43 -23.46
N ASN A 431 41.31 8.64 -23.54
CA ASN A 431 42.74 8.89 -23.75
C ASN A 431 43.42 9.32 -22.46
N SER A 432 42.84 10.24 -21.71
CA SER A 432 43.43 10.80 -20.48
C SER A 432 42.34 11.30 -19.51
N VAL A 433 42.76 11.68 -18.32
CA VAL A 433 41.90 12.30 -17.30
C VAL A 433 42.55 13.56 -16.76
N GLU A 434 41.72 14.53 -16.40
CA GLU A 434 42.10 15.69 -15.58
C GLU A 434 41.59 15.49 -14.18
N LYS A 435 42.45 15.71 -13.16
CA LYS A 435 42.10 15.61 -11.76
C LYS A 435 42.07 16.99 -11.10
N ASP A 436 41.26 17.12 -10.08
CA ASP A 436 41.27 18.31 -9.22
C ASP A 436 42.40 18.24 -8.18
N SER A 437 42.52 19.27 -7.35
CA SER A 437 43.54 19.37 -6.31
C SER A 437 43.45 18.29 -5.22
N SER A 438 42.31 17.58 -5.12
CA SER A 438 42.11 16.46 -4.22
C SER A 438 42.44 15.10 -4.86
N GLY A 439 42.84 15.07 -6.14
CA GLY A 439 43.09 13.85 -6.90
C GLY A 439 41.83 13.20 -7.46
N ARG A 440 40.65 13.81 -7.28
CA ARG A 440 39.39 13.30 -7.85
C ARG A 440 39.31 13.64 -9.32
N ILE A 441 38.84 12.67 -10.12
CA ILE A 441 38.65 12.90 -11.57
C ILE A 441 37.59 13.97 -11.78
N LYS A 442 38.01 15.08 -12.40
CA LYS A 442 37.19 16.21 -12.77
C LYS A 442 36.63 16.03 -14.20
N ARG A 443 37.47 15.50 -15.10
CA ARG A 443 37.18 15.41 -16.53
C ARG A 443 37.86 14.21 -17.18
N ILE A 444 37.19 13.60 -18.17
CA ILE A 444 37.70 12.49 -18.95
C ILE A 444 37.82 12.98 -20.41
N CYS A 445 39.01 12.91 -20.99
CA CYS A 445 39.26 13.28 -22.37
C CYS A 445 39.17 12.04 -23.28
N CYS A 446 38.32 12.12 -24.28
CA CYS A 446 38.01 11.01 -25.19
C CYS A 446 38.12 11.44 -26.67
N THR A 447 38.32 10.49 -27.53
CA THR A 447 38.07 10.64 -28.98
C THR A 447 36.88 9.79 -29.39
N TYR A 448 36.11 10.22 -30.39
CA TYR A 448 35.01 9.45 -30.95
C TYR A 448 35.32 8.99 -32.37
N ASP A 449 34.69 7.91 -32.80
CA ASP A 449 34.69 7.43 -34.17
C ASP A 449 33.49 8.00 -34.94
N PRO A 450 33.65 8.97 -35.86
CA PRO A 450 32.54 9.61 -36.57
C PRO A 450 31.68 8.65 -37.40
N LEU A 451 32.25 7.54 -37.87
CA LEU A 451 31.55 6.55 -38.66
C LEU A 451 30.72 5.57 -37.81
N SER A 452 30.94 5.56 -36.50
CA SER A 452 30.31 4.62 -35.58
C SER A 452 28.91 5.05 -35.08
N ARG A 453 28.31 6.10 -35.67
CA ARG A 453 26.98 6.60 -35.30
C ARG A 453 25.96 5.45 -35.29
N SER A 454 25.29 5.28 -34.17
CA SER A 454 24.25 4.24 -34.01
C SER A 454 23.15 4.41 -35.04
N LYS A 455 22.71 3.32 -35.66
CA LYS A 455 21.66 3.28 -36.71
C LYS A 455 22.02 3.98 -38.03
N SER A 456 23.29 4.37 -38.28
CA SER A 456 23.72 4.96 -39.56
C SER A 456 23.79 3.95 -40.69
N GLY A 457 23.86 2.65 -40.39
CA GLY A 457 24.01 1.58 -41.39
C GLY A 457 25.48 1.31 -41.81
N SER A 458 26.44 2.14 -41.37
CA SER A 458 27.87 1.93 -41.64
C SER A 458 28.41 0.65 -41.02
N PRO A 459 29.49 0.04 -41.52
CA PRO A 459 30.17 -1.08 -40.91
C PRO A 459 30.59 -0.77 -39.44
N GLU A 460 31.10 0.43 -39.19
CA GLU A 460 31.56 0.92 -37.89
C GLU A 460 30.40 1.07 -36.91
N SER A 461 29.19 1.42 -37.38
CA SER A 461 27.99 1.48 -36.53
C SER A 461 27.60 0.11 -35.99
N LYS A 462 27.92 -0.96 -36.71
CA LYS A 462 27.63 -2.37 -36.33
C LYS A 462 28.77 -2.99 -35.53
N ARG A 463 29.92 -2.30 -35.38
CA ARG A 463 31.07 -2.78 -34.62
C ARG A 463 30.69 -3.01 -33.16
N LYS A 464 30.91 -4.24 -32.70
CA LYS A 464 30.60 -4.62 -31.31
C LYS A 464 31.68 -4.13 -30.35
N VAL A 465 31.30 -3.38 -29.36
CA VAL A 465 32.13 -3.01 -28.19
C VAL A 465 31.52 -3.63 -26.93
N LYS A 466 32.36 -3.93 -25.94
CA LYS A 466 31.93 -4.68 -24.77
C LYS A 466 31.04 -3.90 -23.80
N GLY A 467 31.06 -2.57 -23.89
CA GLY A 467 30.30 -1.69 -22.98
C GLY A 467 29.45 -0.66 -23.69
N THR A 468 28.29 -0.39 -23.14
CA THR A 468 27.47 0.77 -23.51
C THR A 468 27.18 1.56 -22.22
N ILE A 469 27.40 2.87 -22.25
CA ILE A 469 27.15 3.79 -21.16
C ILE A 469 26.13 4.86 -21.58
N HIS A 470 25.36 5.37 -20.64
CA HIS A 470 24.46 6.49 -20.89
C HIS A 470 25.16 7.83 -20.60
N TRP A 471 24.59 8.88 -21.09
CA TRP A 471 25.20 10.21 -21.09
C TRP A 471 24.12 11.29 -21.23
N VAL A 472 24.45 12.54 -20.88
CA VAL A 472 23.64 13.71 -21.21
C VAL A 472 24.52 14.85 -21.70
N SER A 473 24.02 15.65 -22.67
CA SER A 473 24.76 16.82 -23.14
C SER A 473 24.88 17.87 -22.05
N LYS A 474 26.10 18.25 -21.64
CA LYS A 474 26.34 19.25 -20.61
C LYS A 474 25.63 20.57 -20.90
N ARG A 475 25.56 20.98 -22.14
CA ARG A 475 24.97 22.26 -22.60
C ARG A 475 23.44 22.26 -22.47
N LYS A 476 22.78 21.11 -22.64
CA LYS A 476 21.33 20.98 -22.77
C LYS A 476 20.69 20.21 -21.59
N ALA A 477 21.51 19.59 -20.76
CA ALA A 477 21.01 18.85 -19.60
C ALA A 477 20.18 19.74 -18.66
N VAL A 478 19.21 19.13 -18.05
CA VAL A 478 18.37 19.74 -17.02
C VAL A 478 18.91 19.32 -15.66
N ASN A 479 19.26 20.27 -14.82
CA ASN A 479 19.56 19.97 -13.42
C ASN A 479 18.25 19.65 -12.70
N ILE A 480 18.21 18.55 -11.97
CA ILE A 480 17.05 18.08 -11.22
C ILE A 480 17.46 17.62 -9.83
N ASN A 481 16.55 17.75 -8.87
CA ASN A 481 16.69 17.16 -7.55
C ASN A 481 16.07 15.78 -7.53
N VAL A 482 16.82 14.81 -7.03
CA VAL A 482 16.37 13.40 -6.96
C VAL A 482 16.34 12.94 -5.51
N ARG A 483 15.23 12.34 -5.11
CA ARG A 483 15.08 11.67 -3.83
C ARG A 483 15.12 10.17 -4.05
N VAL A 484 16.10 9.53 -3.42
CA VAL A 484 16.28 8.08 -3.51
C VAL A 484 15.75 7.44 -2.24
N TYR A 485 14.73 6.59 -2.38
CA TYR A 485 14.09 5.93 -1.24
C TYR A 485 14.52 4.47 -1.14
N GLY A 486 15.06 4.12 0.03
CA GLY A 486 15.35 2.75 0.44
C GLY A 486 14.26 2.17 1.35
N ARG A 487 14.55 1.01 1.95
CA ARG A 487 13.72 0.41 3.00
C ARG A 487 13.80 1.24 4.28
N LEU A 488 12.63 1.49 4.90
CA LEU A 488 12.55 2.27 6.14
C LEU A 488 13.23 1.55 7.30
N PHE A 489 13.13 0.22 7.36
CA PHE A 489 13.73 -0.58 8.43
C PHE A 489 14.87 -1.47 7.92
N LYS A 490 15.87 -1.70 8.80
CA LYS A 490 16.99 -2.60 8.56
C LYS A 490 16.67 -4.05 8.90
N LYS A 491 15.78 -4.28 9.88
CA LYS A 491 15.38 -5.60 10.38
C LYS A 491 14.22 -6.14 9.56
N GLU A 492 14.22 -7.44 9.29
CA GLU A 492 13.17 -8.10 8.53
C GLU A 492 11.81 -8.02 9.22
N LEU A 493 11.77 -8.21 10.53
CA LEU A 493 10.60 -8.07 11.39
C LEU A 493 10.87 -6.99 12.44
N PRO A 494 10.62 -5.71 12.13
CA PRO A 494 10.97 -4.62 13.04
C PRO A 494 10.20 -4.67 14.36
N ASP A 495 8.98 -5.20 14.34
CA ASP A 495 8.07 -5.28 15.49
C ASP A 495 7.83 -6.71 16.00
N GLY A 496 8.66 -7.67 15.59
CA GLY A 496 8.56 -9.06 16.00
C GLY A 496 9.01 -9.32 17.45
N ASP A 497 9.84 -8.44 18.01
CA ASP A 497 10.29 -8.50 19.39
C ASP A 497 9.69 -7.34 20.19
N GLN A 498 8.75 -7.64 21.07
CA GLN A 498 8.04 -6.64 21.87
C GLN A 498 8.90 -6.00 22.97
N SER A 499 10.06 -6.60 23.30
CA SER A 499 11.01 -6.05 24.29
C SER A 499 11.87 -4.93 23.73
N VAL A 500 11.92 -4.77 22.40
CA VAL A 500 12.72 -3.77 21.70
C VAL A 500 11.82 -2.77 20.97
N ASP A 501 12.08 -1.49 21.16
CA ASP A 501 11.39 -0.46 20.41
C ASP A 501 11.69 -0.59 18.90
N PHE A 502 10.65 -0.81 18.10
CA PHE A 502 10.75 -0.99 16.64
C PHE A 502 11.45 0.19 15.94
N LYS A 503 11.39 1.40 16.51
CA LYS A 503 12.03 2.60 15.99
C LYS A 503 13.57 2.49 15.97
N SER A 504 14.16 1.67 16.84
CA SER A 504 15.60 1.43 16.86
C SER A 504 16.14 0.78 15.58
N TYR A 505 15.25 0.15 14.82
CA TYR A 505 15.59 -0.49 13.55
C TYR A 505 15.41 0.41 12.32
N ILE A 506 15.05 1.68 12.50
CA ILE A 506 14.93 2.65 11.39
C ILE A 506 16.29 2.79 10.68
N ASN A 507 16.24 2.77 9.37
CA ASN A 507 17.40 2.95 8.52
C ASN A 507 17.64 4.46 8.24
N PRO A 508 18.68 5.08 8.83
CA PRO A 508 18.98 6.50 8.62
C PRO A 508 19.34 6.82 7.16
N LYS A 509 19.73 5.81 6.36
CA LYS A 509 20.01 5.93 4.93
C LYS A 509 18.81 5.57 4.05
N SER A 510 17.60 5.51 4.62
CA SER A 510 16.38 5.19 3.86
C SER A 510 15.92 6.30 2.92
N LEU A 511 16.47 7.49 3.04
CA LEU A 511 16.27 8.64 2.15
C LEU A 511 17.62 9.28 1.85
N LEU A 512 17.96 9.39 0.54
CA LEU A 512 19.10 10.13 0.05
C LEU A 512 18.59 11.23 -0.89
N ILE A 513 19.04 12.44 -0.69
CA ILE A 513 18.72 13.61 -1.55
C ILE A 513 19.96 13.91 -2.39
N LEU A 514 19.77 13.98 -3.71
CA LEU A 514 20.80 14.30 -4.70
C LEU A 514 20.39 15.58 -5.42
N ASP A 515 21.18 16.63 -5.27
CA ASP A 515 20.88 17.96 -5.83
C ASP A 515 21.63 18.28 -7.13
N ASN A 516 22.65 17.50 -7.47
CA ASN A 516 23.49 17.71 -8.64
C ASN A 516 23.32 16.57 -9.66
N VAL A 517 22.07 16.37 -10.08
CA VAL A 517 21.68 15.32 -11.04
C VAL A 517 21.32 15.96 -12.37
N TYR A 518 21.81 15.38 -13.45
CA TYR A 518 21.57 15.89 -14.80
C TYR A 518 20.76 14.91 -15.63
N ALA A 519 19.63 15.37 -16.19
CA ALA A 519 18.75 14.61 -17.05
C ALA A 519 18.74 15.17 -18.48
N GLU A 520 18.39 14.34 -19.44
CA GLU A 520 18.15 14.77 -20.82
C GLU A 520 16.94 15.72 -20.90
N PRO A 521 16.87 16.65 -21.90
CA PRO A 521 15.84 17.69 -21.96
C PRO A 521 14.41 17.19 -22.08
N SER A 522 14.18 15.96 -22.56
CA SER A 522 12.85 15.38 -22.72
C SER A 522 12.05 15.35 -21.41
N ILE A 523 12.75 15.29 -20.27
CA ILE A 523 12.14 15.25 -18.93
C ILE A 523 11.34 16.52 -18.59
N LYS A 524 11.62 17.66 -19.26
CA LYS A 524 10.86 18.90 -19.05
C LYS A 524 9.37 18.78 -19.41
N LYS A 525 9.02 17.79 -20.23
CA LYS A 525 7.65 17.52 -20.67
C LYS A 525 6.94 16.48 -19.78
N ALA A 526 7.58 16.05 -18.69
CA ALA A 526 7.02 15.06 -17.81
C ALA A 526 5.76 15.57 -17.08
N SER A 527 4.72 14.76 -17.06
CA SER A 527 3.52 14.94 -16.25
C SER A 527 3.64 14.13 -14.95
N ASN A 528 2.78 14.44 -13.98
CA ASN A 528 2.76 13.72 -12.69
C ASN A 528 2.35 12.24 -12.81
N ASP A 529 1.78 11.84 -13.94
CA ASP A 529 1.32 10.48 -14.21
C ASP A 529 2.31 9.69 -15.08
N ASP A 530 3.43 10.31 -15.49
CA ASP A 530 4.46 9.63 -16.27
C ASP A 530 5.36 8.76 -15.38
N TYR A 531 5.77 7.64 -15.93
CA TYR A 531 6.79 6.78 -15.36
C TYR A 531 7.99 6.75 -16.29
N PHE A 532 9.19 6.88 -15.71
CA PHE A 532 10.44 6.84 -16.44
C PHE A 532 11.35 5.75 -15.89
N GLN A 533 12.13 5.14 -16.78
CA GLN A 533 13.21 4.26 -16.40
C GLN A 533 14.54 4.85 -16.87
N SER A 534 15.43 5.14 -15.91
CA SER A 534 16.81 5.47 -16.21
C SER A 534 17.58 4.21 -16.65
N TYR A 535 18.56 4.37 -17.54
CA TYR A 535 19.38 3.27 -18.06
C TYR A 535 20.20 2.52 -17.00
N LYS A 536 20.35 3.07 -15.81
CA LYS A 536 20.98 2.37 -14.65
C LYS A 536 19.99 1.58 -13.79
N LEU A 537 18.85 1.13 -14.35
CA LEU A 537 17.81 0.33 -13.69
C LEU A 537 17.09 1.03 -12.55
N THR A 538 17.00 2.34 -12.59
CA THR A 538 16.31 3.16 -11.61
C THR A 538 15.01 3.69 -12.23
N TYR A 539 13.89 3.49 -11.55
CA TYR A 539 12.62 4.08 -11.96
C TYR A 539 12.46 5.46 -11.34
N LEU A 540 11.95 6.40 -12.12
CA LEU A 540 11.70 7.77 -11.74
C LEU A 540 10.22 8.08 -11.91
N ALA A 541 9.60 8.65 -10.89
CA ALA A 541 8.26 9.21 -10.96
C ALA A 541 8.31 10.69 -10.56
N PRO A 542 7.67 11.60 -11.30
CA PRO A 542 7.55 12.99 -10.92
C PRO A 542 6.74 13.11 -9.61
N THR A 543 7.14 14.01 -8.72
CA THR A 543 6.38 14.27 -7.49
C THR A 543 5.68 15.62 -7.57
N ARG A 544 4.44 15.68 -7.11
CA ARG A 544 3.70 16.95 -6.93
C ARG A 544 4.26 17.69 -5.71
N PHE A 545 5.07 18.73 -5.92
CA PHE A 545 5.24 19.79 -4.94
C PHE A 545 5.11 21.14 -5.65
N HIS A 546 4.25 22.00 -5.12
CA HIS A 546 4.17 23.41 -5.49
C HIS A 546 5.49 24.06 -5.16
N GLU A 547 6.18 24.46 -6.15
CA GLU A 547 7.23 25.45 -6.36
C GLU A 547 8.31 24.88 -7.28
N ALA A 548 8.58 25.56 -8.32
CA ALA A 548 9.62 25.65 -9.37
C ALA A 548 10.76 24.61 -9.50
N PHE A 549 10.77 23.49 -8.75
CA PHE A 549 11.80 22.44 -8.87
C PHE A 549 11.15 21.09 -9.12
N VAL A 550 11.58 20.45 -10.19
CA VAL A 550 11.12 19.11 -10.56
C VAL A 550 11.79 18.10 -9.62
N HIS A 551 11.04 17.57 -8.66
CA HIS A 551 11.50 16.50 -7.78
C HIS A 551 11.14 15.14 -8.39
N TYR A 552 12.12 14.25 -8.46
CA TYR A 552 11.92 12.87 -8.93
C TYR A 552 12.14 11.88 -7.79
N VAL A 553 11.32 10.86 -7.73
CA VAL A 553 11.51 9.70 -6.85
C VAL A 553 12.29 8.67 -7.63
N ALA A 554 13.50 8.39 -7.20
CA ALA A 554 14.33 7.35 -7.80
C ALA A 554 14.27 6.08 -6.94
N TRP A 555 14.05 4.95 -7.59
CA TRP A 555 14.16 3.64 -6.98
C TRP A 555 15.57 3.10 -7.25
N VAL A 556 16.49 3.32 -6.33
CA VAL A 556 17.80 2.69 -6.43
C VAL A 556 17.74 1.35 -5.71
N TRP A 557 17.81 0.29 -6.47
CA TRP A 557 18.14 -1.02 -5.96
C TRP A 557 19.63 -1.07 -5.68
N PHE A 558 20.02 -1.09 -4.43
CA PHE A 558 21.27 -1.71 -4.09
C PHE A 558 21.07 -3.23 -4.28
N SER A 559 21.49 -3.75 -5.42
CA SER A 559 21.78 -5.18 -5.49
C SER A 559 22.77 -5.44 -4.36
N SER A 560 22.33 -6.15 -3.32
CA SER A 560 23.24 -6.79 -2.40
C SER A 560 24.27 -7.51 -3.24
N HIS A 561 25.52 -7.18 -3.07
CA HIS A 561 26.64 -7.87 -3.68
C HIS A 561 26.43 -9.36 -3.51
N ARG A 562 26.26 -10.10 -4.59
CA ARG A 562 26.76 -11.46 -4.62
C ARG A 562 28.28 -11.34 -4.49
N GLN A 563 28.77 -11.51 -3.26
CA GLN A 563 30.08 -12.06 -3.06
C GLN A 563 30.03 -13.50 -3.58
N HIS A 564 30.59 -13.71 -4.76
CA HIS A 564 31.31 -14.90 -5.18
C HIS A 564 32.24 -14.51 -6.35
#